data_9032b9320733638625a19e50a3dfa23c
#
_entry.id   9032b9320733638625a19e50a3dfa23c
#
_cell.length_a   1.000
_cell.length_b   1.000
_cell.length_c   1.000
_cell.angle_alpha   90.00
_cell.angle_beta   90.00
_cell.angle_gamma   90.00
#
_symmetry.space_group_name_H-M   'P 1'
#
loop_
_entity.id
_entity.type
_entity.pdbx_description
1 polymer ?
#
loop_
_entity_poly.entity_id
_entity_poly.type
_entity_poly.pdbx_seq_one_letter_code
_entity_poly.pdbx_strand_id
1 'polypeptide(L)'
;MSARKANQNRILIVDDDEAVTQTFARMLELEGYAVRTAVNAETGLRAASEHLPDAIILDLRMPLMDGLGFLRRLRDHEDQKSTPVAIVTGDYFLEEAVSTELRRLGAEVKFKPMWLEDLVGLARTLLEPRVIH
;
A
#
# COMPACT_ATOMS: atom_id res chain seq x y z
N MET A 1 -16.55 -27.32 1.40
CA MET A 1 -15.48 -26.44 1.21
C MET A 1 -15.94 -25.02 1.22
N SER A 2 -15.16 -24.27 1.68
CA SER A 2 -15.54 -22.90 1.67
C SER A 2 -15.21 -22.31 0.34
N ALA A 3 -16.14 -21.69 -0.19
CA ALA A 3 -15.87 -20.85 -1.30
C ALA A 3 -14.76 -19.90 -0.89
N ARG A 4 -13.97 -19.53 -1.84
CA ARG A 4 -13.03 -18.49 -1.64
C ARG A 4 -13.79 -17.27 -1.17
N LYS A 5 -13.33 -16.69 -0.10
CA LYS A 5 -14.00 -15.52 0.45
C LYS A 5 -13.93 -14.37 -0.52
N ALA A 6 -15.03 -13.66 -0.63
CA ALA A 6 -15.13 -12.58 -1.60
C ALA A 6 -14.09 -11.50 -1.34
N ASN A 7 -13.66 -11.34 -0.09
CA ASN A 7 -12.71 -10.32 0.28
C ASN A 7 -11.29 -10.86 0.47
N GLN A 8 -10.98 -12.01 -0.12
CA GLN A 8 -9.62 -12.56 -0.08
C GLN A 8 -8.71 -11.80 -1.03
N ASN A 9 -8.86 -10.50 -1.07
CA ASN A 9 -7.95 -9.67 -1.81
C ASN A 9 -6.61 -9.61 -1.10
N ARG A 10 -5.57 -9.41 -1.88
CA ARG A 10 -4.20 -9.41 -1.39
C ARG A 10 -3.71 -7.99 -1.20
N ILE A 11 -3.22 -7.70 -0.01
CA ILE A 11 -2.70 -6.39 0.32
C ILE A 11 -1.25 -6.52 0.75
N LEU A 12 -0.40 -5.68 0.19
CA LEU A 12 1.00 -5.62 0.59
C LEU A 12 1.21 -4.35 1.40
N ILE A 13 1.83 -4.49 2.56
CA ILE A 13 2.17 -3.36 3.43
C ILE A 13 3.69 -3.24 3.45
N VAL A 14 4.20 -2.05 3.13
CA VAL A 14 5.64 -1.79 3.12
C VAL A 14 5.93 -0.61 4.04
N ASP A 15 6.63 -0.88 5.13
CA ASP A 15 6.96 0.15 6.13
C ASP A 15 8.15 -0.38 6.92
N ASP A 16 9.17 0.44 7.12
CA ASP A 16 10.37 -0.01 7.83
C ASP A 16 10.15 -0.17 9.34
N ASP A 17 9.03 0.29 9.86
CA ASP A 17 8.67 0.07 11.26
C ASP A 17 7.91 -1.25 11.35
N GLU A 18 8.59 -2.27 11.86
CA GLU A 18 8.01 -3.60 11.93
C GLU A 18 6.74 -3.64 12.80
N ALA A 19 6.72 -2.85 13.86
CA ALA A 19 5.53 -2.81 14.72
C ALA A 19 4.32 -2.29 13.95
N VAL A 20 4.52 -1.29 13.09
CA VAL A 20 3.44 -0.76 12.26
C VAL A 20 2.97 -1.80 11.26
N THR A 21 3.90 -2.49 10.58
CA THR A 21 3.50 -3.49 9.60
C THR A 21 2.72 -4.62 10.26
N GLN A 22 3.16 -5.07 11.44
CA GLN A 22 2.48 -6.15 12.15
C GLN A 22 1.07 -5.72 12.59
N THR A 23 0.96 -4.51 13.10
CA THR A 23 -0.32 -4.00 13.57
C THR A 23 -1.31 -3.84 12.40
N PHE A 24 -0.86 -3.22 11.33
CA PHE A 24 -1.71 -3.03 10.16
C PHE A 24 -2.11 -4.36 9.55
N ALA A 25 -1.15 -5.30 9.46
CA ALA A 25 -1.45 -6.61 8.90
C ALA A 25 -2.52 -7.31 9.72
N ARG A 26 -2.39 -7.27 11.05
CA ARG A 26 -3.36 -7.92 11.91
C ARG A 26 -4.75 -7.33 11.74
N MET A 27 -4.83 -6.00 11.68
CA MET A 27 -6.10 -5.32 11.49
C MET A 27 -6.79 -5.76 10.20
N LEU A 28 -6.01 -5.81 9.11
CA LEU A 28 -6.59 -6.15 7.81
C LEU A 28 -6.90 -7.65 7.70
N GLU A 29 -6.10 -8.49 8.32
CA GLU A 29 -6.38 -9.92 8.33
C GLU A 29 -7.68 -10.22 9.06
N LEU A 30 -7.97 -9.48 10.12
CA LEU A 30 -9.23 -9.64 10.84
C LEU A 30 -10.43 -9.28 9.97
N GLU A 31 -10.23 -8.47 8.94
CA GLU A 31 -11.28 -8.12 7.99
C GLU A 31 -11.35 -9.12 6.82
N GLY A 32 -10.48 -10.11 6.80
CA GLY A 32 -10.55 -11.16 5.80
C GLY A 32 -9.57 -11.01 4.64
N TYR A 33 -8.71 -10.00 4.67
CA TYR A 33 -7.73 -9.81 3.60
C TYR A 33 -6.53 -10.73 3.79
N ALA A 34 -5.90 -11.10 2.69
CA ALA A 34 -4.63 -11.81 2.71
C ALA A 34 -3.53 -10.76 2.67
N VAL A 35 -2.70 -10.70 3.71
CA VAL A 35 -1.75 -9.61 3.87
C VAL A 35 -0.31 -10.13 3.84
N ARG A 36 0.52 -9.44 3.08
CA ARG A 36 1.97 -9.62 3.10
C ARG A 36 2.60 -8.34 3.60
N THR A 37 3.73 -8.47 4.28
CA THR A 37 4.44 -7.29 4.81
C THR A 37 5.87 -7.31 4.33
N ALA A 38 6.46 -6.12 4.20
CA ALA A 38 7.86 -5.96 3.89
C ALA A 38 8.37 -4.76 4.68
N VAL A 39 9.60 -4.83 5.15
CA VAL A 39 10.16 -3.78 6.00
C VAL A 39 11.18 -2.91 5.28
N ASN A 40 11.29 -3.08 3.97
CA ASN A 40 12.09 -2.17 3.15
C ASN A 40 11.59 -2.23 1.72
N ALA A 41 12.06 -1.27 0.91
CA ALA A 41 11.56 -1.15 -0.45
C ALA A 41 11.96 -2.34 -1.32
N GLU A 42 13.16 -2.86 -1.16
CA GLU A 42 13.64 -3.95 -1.99
C GLU A 42 12.81 -5.21 -1.80
N THR A 43 12.59 -5.61 -0.54
CA THR A 43 11.76 -6.78 -0.27
C THR A 43 10.32 -6.52 -0.66
N GLY A 44 9.87 -5.27 -0.53
CA GLY A 44 8.53 -4.90 -0.95
C GLY A 44 8.32 -5.05 -2.45
N LEU A 45 9.29 -4.62 -3.25
CA LEU A 45 9.22 -4.77 -4.70
C LEU A 45 9.21 -6.25 -5.10
N ARG A 46 10.03 -7.05 -4.42
CA ARG A 46 10.06 -8.48 -4.66
C ARG A 46 8.71 -9.12 -4.32
N ALA A 47 8.15 -8.74 -3.17
CA ALA A 47 6.86 -9.27 -2.77
C ALA A 47 5.76 -8.86 -3.76
N ALA A 48 5.80 -7.63 -4.26
CA ALA A 48 4.82 -7.18 -5.24
C ALA A 48 4.91 -8.01 -6.52
N SER A 49 6.13 -8.32 -6.96
CA SER A 49 6.34 -9.10 -8.15
C SER A 49 5.89 -10.56 -7.99
N GLU A 50 6.14 -11.13 -6.80
CA GLU A 50 5.85 -12.54 -6.56
C GLU A 50 4.38 -12.80 -6.25
N HIS A 51 3.73 -11.88 -5.55
CA HIS A 51 2.39 -12.13 -5.03
C HIS A 51 1.30 -11.29 -5.68
N LEU A 52 1.67 -10.35 -6.54
CA LEU A 52 0.74 -9.53 -7.31
C LEU A 52 -0.41 -9.00 -6.44
N PRO A 53 -0.10 -8.10 -5.50
CA PRO A 53 -1.13 -7.58 -4.60
C PRO A 53 -2.20 -6.81 -5.36
N ASP A 54 -3.39 -6.79 -4.78
CA ASP A 54 -4.51 -6.01 -5.32
C ASP A 54 -4.46 -4.57 -4.85
N ALA A 55 -3.73 -4.31 -3.77
CA ALA A 55 -3.50 -2.95 -3.26
C ALA A 55 -2.23 -2.95 -2.43
N ILE A 56 -1.59 -1.78 -2.35
CA ILE A 56 -0.35 -1.62 -1.58
C ILE A 56 -0.50 -0.43 -0.66
N ILE A 57 -0.13 -0.61 0.59
CA ILE A 57 -0.04 0.46 1.59
C ILE A 57 1.43 0.65 1.89
N LEU A 58 1.93 1.84 1.72
CA LEU A 58 3.36 2.10 1.60
C LEU A 58 3.74 3.32 2.43
N ASP A 59 4.79 3.19 3.24
CA ASP A 59 5.34 4.34 3.95
C ASP A 59 6.25 5.13 3.02
N LEU A 60 6.26 6.44 3.17
CA LEU A 60 7.09 7.30 2.34
C LEU A 60 8.54 7.29 2.83
N ARG A 61 8.75 7.38 4.13
CA ARG A 61 10.10 7.56 4.68
C ARG A 61 10.70 6.23 5.09
N MET A 62 11.55 5.70 4.22
CA MET A 62 12.26 4.45 4.47
C MET A 62 13.72 4.66 4.08
N PRO A 63 14.65 3.96 4.77
CA PRO A 63 16.06 4.09 4.41
C PRO A 63 16.35 3.47 3.04
N LEU A 64 17.38 3.97 2.40
CA LEU A 64 17.91 3.52 1.11
C LEU A 64 17.01 3.90 -0.05
N MET A 65 15.83 3.34 -0.14
CA MET A 65 14.86 3.70 -1.17
C MET A 65 13.56 4.04 -0.47
N ASP A 66 13.09 5.28 -0.64
CA ASP A 66 11.84 5.71 -0.01
C ASP A 66 10.62 5.29 -0.82
N GLY A 67 9.44 5.68 -0.33
CA GLY A 67 8.19 5.30 -0.96
C GLY A 67 8.04 5.83 -2.38
N LEU A 68 8.57 7.02 -2.66
CA LEU A 68 8.50 7.55 -4.02
C LEU A 68 9.36 6.73 -4.97
N GLY A 69 10.57 6.35 -4.54
CA GLY A 69 11.41 5.47 -5.33
C GLY A 69 10.78 4.12 -5.58
N PHE A 70 10.15 3.57 -4.53
CA PHE A 70 9.41 2.32 -4.64
C PHE A 70 8.31 2.44 -5.70
N LEU A 71 7.54 3.50 -5.61
CA LEU A 71 6.39 3.69 -6.51
C LEU A 71 6.83 3.85 -7.96
N ARG A 72 7.92 4.58 -8.19
CA ARG A 72 8.47 4.71 -9.53
C ARG A 72 8.84 3.36 -10.12
N ARG A 73 9.54 2.55 -9.33
CA ARG A 73 9.94 1.21 -9.77
C ARG A 73 8.74 0.30 -10.01
N LEU A 74 7.76 0.41 -9.12
CA LEU A 74 6.54 -0.38 -9.25
C LEU A 74 5.86 -0.11 -10.59
N ARG A 75 5.75 1.16 -10.95
CA ARG A 75 5.05 1.54 -12.18
C ARG A 75 5.78 1.16 -13.45
N ASP A 76 7.06 0.80 -13.34
CA ASP A 76 7.81 0.31 -14.50
C ASP A 76 7.42 -1.13 -14.87
N HIS A 77 6.77 -1.85 -13.97
CA HIS A 77 6.35 -3.22 -14.24
C HIS A 77 4.95 -3.21 -14.83
N GLU A 78 4.80 -3.93 -15.94
CA GLU A 78 3.52 -3.95 -16.66
C GLU A 78 2.37 -4.38 -15.75
N ASP A 79 2.61 -5.40 -14.92
CA ASP A 79 1.58 -5.95 -14.03
C ASP A 79 1.18 -4.99 -12.92
N GLN A 80 1.99 -3.95 -12.68
CA GLN A 80 1.81 -3.06 -11.54
C GLN A 80 1.51 -1.62 -11.94
N LYS A 81 1.25 -1.38 -13.21
CA LYS A 81 1.01 -0.01 -13.68
C LYS A 81 -0.21 0.62 -13.06
N SER A 82 -1.20 -0.21 -12.73
CA SER A 82 -2.48 0.29 -12.22
C SER A 82 -2.79 -0.18 -10.81
N THR A 83 -1.87 -0.87 -10.17
CA THR A 83 -2.11 -1.36 -8.82
C THR A 83 -2.37 -0.17 -7.89
N PRO A 84 -3.52 -0.15 -7.20
CA PRO A 84 -3.80 0.96 -6.28
C PRO A 84 -2.78 1.02 -5.15
N VAL A 85 -2.30 2.22 -4.89
CA VAL A 85 -1.30 2.46 -3.84
C VAL A 85 -1.73 3.62 -2.98
N ALA A 86 -1.64 3.45 -1.67
CA ALA A 86 -1.78 4.55 -0.73
C ALA A 86 -0.46 4.72 0.01
N ILE A 87 0.00 5.96 0.07
CA ILE A 87 1.13 6.35 0.90
C ILE A 87 0.57 6.75 2.25
N VAL A 88 1.05 6.11 3.32
CA VAL A 88 0.65 6.47 4.67
C VAL A 88 1.91 6.92 5.41
N THR A 89 1.98 8.21 5.71
CA THR A 89 3.23 8.79 6.20
C THR A 89 3.00 9.64 7.44
N GLY A 90 4.02 9.71 8.31
CA GLY A 90 4.03 10.64 9.44
C GLY A 90 4.60 11.99 9.08
N ASP A 91 5.02 12.20 7.85
CA ASP A 91 5.60 13.46 7.41
C ASP A 91 4.49 14.39 6.93
N TYR A 92 4.08 15.32 7.79
CA TYR A 92 2.99 16.25 7.47
C TYR A 92 3.43 17.41 6.58
N PHE A 93 4.72 17.52 6.33
CA PHE A 93 5.26 18.67 5.61
C PHE A 93 5.87 18.22 4.29
N LEU A 94 5.10 17.49 3.51
CA LEU A 94 5.57 17.03 2.21
C LEU A 94 5.76 18.23 1.28
N GLU A 95 6.89 18.23 0.60
CA GLU A 95 7.11 19.22 -0.44
C GLU A 95 6.09 19.03 -1.55
N GLU A 96 5.65 20.12 -2.13
CA GLU A 96 4.63 20.10 -3.16
C GLU A 96 5.07 19.25 -4.36
N ALA A 97 6.35 19.32 -4.71
CA ALA A 97 6.87 18.54 -5.83
C ALA A 97 6.73 17.03 -5.57
N VAL A 98 7.00 16.60 -4.33
CA VAL A 98 6.87 15.19 -3.96
C VAL A 98 5.41 14.77 -4.00
N SER A 99 4.55 15.57 -3.41
CA SER A 99 3.12 15.28 -3.38
C SER A 99 2.55 15.17 -4.78
N THR A 100 2.94 16.08 -5.66
CA THR A 100 2.48 16.09 -7.05
C THR A 100 2.95 14.84 -7.77
N GLU A 101 4.20 14.45 -7.57
CA GLU A 101 4.74 13.26 -8.23
C GLU A 101 4.03 11.98 -7.74
N LEU A 102 3.77 11.89 -6.44
CA LEU A 102 3.05 10.74 -5.89
C LEU A 102 1.67 10.61 -6.53
N ARG A 103 0.95 11.73 -6.63
CA ARG A 103 -0.37 11.70 -7.24
C ARG A 103 -0.30 11.39 -8.73
N ARG A 104 0.72 11.92 -9.41
CA ARG A 104 0.90 11.63 -10.84
C ARG A 104 1.11 10.14 -11.06
N LEU A 105 1.77 9.48 -10.13
CA LEU A 105 1.99 8.04 -10.19
C LEU A 105 0.81 7.24 -9.65
N GLY A 106 -0.30 7.91 -9.34
CA GLY A 106 -1.54 7.24 -8.98
C GLY A 106 -1.68 6.88 -7.52
N ALA A 107 -0.88 7.46 -6.63
CA ALA A 107 -0.98 7.15 -5.22
C ALA A 107 -1.87 8.15 -4.50
N GLU A 108 -2.62 7.65 -3.51
CA GLU A 108 -3.27 8.52 -2.53
C GLU A 108 -2.30 8.76 -1.40
N VAL A 109 -2.40 9.92 -0.74
CA VAL A 109 -1.54 10.23 0.40
C VAL A 109 -2.41 10.39 1.63
N LYS A 110 -2.10 9.63 2.67
CA LYS A 110 -2.78 9.69 3.96
C LYS A 110 -1.72 9.87 5.03
N PHE A 111 -2.13 10.41 6.17
CA PHE A 111 -1.19 10.72 7.25
C PHE A 111 -1.45 9.86 8.47
N LYS A 112 -0.35 9.47 9.12
CA LYS A 112 -0.42 8.76 10.39
C LYS A 112 -0.84 9.76 11.49
N PRO A 113 -1.49 9.31 12.55
CA PRO A 113 -1.79 7.91 12.84
C PRO A 113 -3.01 7.41 12.06
N MET A 114 -3.04 6.12 11.80
CA MET A 114 -4.19 5.45 11.16
C MET A 114 -4.83 4.52 12.16
N TRP A 115 -6.07 4.81 12.49
CA TRP A 115 -6.85 3.95 13.38
C TRP A 115 -7.46 2.81 12.56
N LEU A 116 -8.00 1.81 13.25
CA LEU A 116 -8.59 0.66 12.59
C LEU A 116 -9.59 1.07 11.51
N GLU A 117 -10.51 1.96 11.86
CA GLU A 117 -11.54 2.38 10.93
C GLU A 117 -10.98 3.08 9.70
N ASP A 118 -9.94 3.89 9.91
CA ASP A 118 -9.29 4.60 8.81
C ASP A 118 -8.60 3.61 7.88
N LEU A 119 -7.92 2.64 8.46
CA LEU A 119 -7.17 1.66 7.67
C LEU A 119 -8.11 0.75 6.88
N VAL A 120 -9.17 0.29 7.53
CA VAL A 120 -10.16 -0.56 6.88
C VAL A 120 -10.86 0.20 5.75
N GLY A 121 -11.20 1.46 6.02
CA GLY A 121 -11.82 2.31 5.00
C GLY A 121 -10.89 2.56 3.83
N LEU A 122 -9.60 2.77 4.10
CA LEU A 122 -8.62 2.97 3.06
C LEU A 122 -8.48 1.73 2.18
N ALA A 123 -8.36 0.56 2.80
CA ALA A 123 -8.25 -0.68 2.06
C ALA A 123 -9.46 -0.90 1.16
N ARG A 124 -10.64 -0.64 1.71
CA ARG A 124 -11.87 -0.79 0.94
C ARG A 124 -11.90 0.14 -0.26
N THR A 125 -11.49 1.39 -0.06
CA THR A 125 -11.44 2.36 -1.15
C THR A 125 -10.44 1.95 -2.23
N LEU A 126 -9.27 1.48 -1.83
CA LEU A 126 -8.25 1.06 -2.80
C LEU A 126 -8.72 -0.12 -3.64
N LEU A 127 -9.53 -0.99 -3.05
CA LEU A 127 -9.97 -2.22 -3.70
C LEU A 127 -11.27 -2.07 -4.45
N GLU A 128 -11.93 -0.92 -4.34
CA GLU A 128 -13.18 -0.70 -5.06
C GLU A 128 -12.92 -0.63 -6.56
N PRO A 129 -13.77 -1.29 -7.37
CA PRO A 129 -13.65 -1.16 -8.81
C PRO A 129 -13.85 0.29 -9.21
N ARG A 130 -13.04 0.75 -10.13
CA ARG A 130 -13.22 2.09 -10.66
C ARG A 130 -14.40 2.11 -11.59
N VAL A 131 -15.26 3.09 -11.40
CA VAL A 131 -16.41 3.28 -12.29
C VAL A 131 -16.04 4.39 -13.25
N ILE A 132 -16.11 4.09 -14.53
CA ILE A 132 -15.82 5.07 -15.58
C ILE A 132 -17.14 5.51 -16.18
N HIS A 133 -17.37 6.79 -16.12
CA HIS A 133 -18.59 7.36 -16.68
C HIS A 133 -18.33 8.08 -17.98
#